data_e26da7fd4576ea47c27d7309196bbff6
#
_entry.id   e26da7fd4576ea47c27d7309196bbff6
#
_cell.length_a   1.000
_cell.length_b   1.000
_cell.length_c   1.000
_cell.angle_alpha   90.00
_cell.angle_beta   90.00
_cell.angle_gamma   90.00
#
_symmetry.space_group_name_H-M   'P 1'
#
loop_
_entity.id
_entity.type
_entity.pdbx_description
1 polymer ?
#
loop_
_entity_poly.entity_id
_entity_poly.type
_entity_poly.pdbx_seq_one_letter_code
_entity_poly.pdbx_strand_id
1 'polypeptide(L)'
;MFDSVTVIGAGRAGSAIAARLRERGVRVGEEGELYLLCVPDRAIPDLAHGIPSGPWVAHVSGATPLTALAPHVRRFSVHPLQTLTMSRGAEQLDGAWAAVTGESPDALAHATALADILGLRPFVLADDRRALYHAGAAMASNFLVTLLRGAARLLADAGAPPEALVPLMERTIANDFELTGPIARGDTATVERHLAAIRSEEPALEPLYTALAEATRP
;
A
#
# COMPACT_ATOMS: atom_id res chain seq x y z
N MET A 1 -8.39 23.42 8.37
CA MET A 1 -7.52 23.14 7.20
C MET A 1 -6.15 23.67 7.56
N PHE A 2 -5.06 22.99 7.22
CA PHE A 2 -3.72 23.43 7.56
C PHE A 2 -3.20 24.41 6.50
N ASP A 3 -2.68 25.57 6.93
CA ASP A 3 -2.03 26.54 6.05
C ASP A 3 -0.55 26.20 5.81
N SER A 4 0.05 25.42 6.73
CA SER A 4 1.45 25.02 6.65
C SER A 4 1.66 23.59 7.16
N VAL A 5 2.50 22.82 6.46
CA VAL A 5 2.84 21.43 6.77
C VAL A 5 4.35 21.23 6.70
N THR A 6 4.91 20.59 7.72
CA THR A 6 6.28 20.07 7.69
C THR A 6 6.22 18.60 7.28
N VAL A 7 6.72 18.27 6.10
CA VAL A 7 6.81 16.89 5.62
C VAL A 7 8.18 16.32 5.97
N ILE A 8 8.22 15.34 6.87
CA ILE A 8 9.46 14.67 7.29
C ILE A 8 9.60 13.37 6.51
N GLY A 9 10.61 13.30 5.66
CA GLY A 9 10.90 12.19 4.77
C GLY A 9 10.72 12.54 3.29
N ALA A 10 11.81 12.39 2.51
CA ALA A 10 11.87 12.69 1.07
C ALA A 10 11.80 11.42 0.20
N GLY A 11 11.21 10.36 0.72
CA GLY A 11 10.97 9.11 -0.01
C GLY A 11 9.77 9.23 -0.96
N ARG A 12 9.36 8.09 -1.54
CA ARG A 12 8.26 8.02 -2.52
C ARG A 12 6.99 8.72 -2.06
N ALA A 13 6.51 8.42 -0.86
CA ALA A 13 5.30 9.04 -0.32
C ALA A 13 5.51 10.51 0.02
N GLY A 14 6.59 10.85 0.74
CA GLY A 14 6.85 12.23 1.16
C GLY A 14 7.04 13.19 0.01
N SER A 15 7.73 12.77 -1.06
CA SER A 15 7.93 13.60 -2.25
C SER A 15 6.61 13.87 -2.99
N ALA A 16 5.78 12.83 -3.21
CA ALA A 16 4.49 12.98 -3.86
C ALA A 16 3.52 13.86 -3.04
N ILE A 17 3.47 13.65 -1.73
CA ILE A 17 2.63 14.42 -0.80
C ILE A 17 3.09 15.89 -0.74
N ALA A 18 4.39 16.14 -0.59
CA ALA A 18 4.91 17.49 -0.53
C ALA A 18 4.66 18.26 -1.84
N ALA A 19 4.78 17.60 -2.99
CA ALA A 19 4.45 18.17 -4.29
C ALA A 19 2.95 18.52 -4.34
N ARG A 20 2.05 17.59 -3.99
CA ARG A 20 0.61 17.83 -3.99
C ARG A 20 0.19 18.97 -3.05
N LEU A 21 0.76 19.05 -1.85
CA LEU A 21 0.46 20.13 -0.91
C LEU A 21 0.81 21.50 -1.52
N ARG A 22 1.98 21.61 -2.18
CA ARG A 22 2.39 22.85 -2.87
C ARG A 22 1.46 23.21 -4.04
N GLU A 23 1.07 22.23 -4.86
CA GLU A 23 0.10 22.41 -5.95
C GLU A 23 -1.26 22.94 -5.45
N ARG A 24 -1.63 22.58 -4.22
CA ARG A 24 -2.88 23.02 -3.57
C ARG A 24 -2.71 24.32 -2.75
N GLY A 25 -1.55 24.97 -2.83
CA GLY A 25 -1.29 26.24 -2.15
C GLY A 25 -0.96 26.12 -0.66
N VAL A 26 -0.75 24.90 -0.15
CA VAL A 26 -0.30 24.69 1.23
C VAL A 26 1.21 24.90 1.33
N ARG A 27 1.64 25.70 2.29
CA ARG A 27 3.08 25.93 2.53
C ARG A 27 3.73 24.67 3.07
N VAL A 28 4.79 24.22 2.41
CA VAL A 28 5.61 23.09 2.89
C VAL A 28 6.97 23.62 3.33
N GLY A 29 7.24 23.57 4.64
CA GLY A 29 8.43 24.17 5.26
C GLY A 29 8.85 23.48 6.55
N GLU A 30 9.74 24.12 7.33
CA GLU A 30 10.33 23.55 8.54
C GLU A 30 9.44 23.70 9.79
N GLU A 31 8.57 24.73 9.84
CA GLU A 31 7.67 25.00 10.96
C GLU A 31 6.23 25.02 10.44
N GLY A 32 5.54 23.89 10.57
CA GLY A 32 4.14 23.72 10.14
C GLY A 32 3.19 23.59 11.31
N GLU A 33 1.91 23.88 11.05
CA GLU A 33 0.80 23.54 11.94
C GLU A 33 0.60 22.03 12.07
N LEU A 34 1.08 21.30 11.06
CA LEU A 34 1.11 19.83 11.00
C LEU A 34 2.51 19.33 10.67
N TYR A 35 3.01 18.41 11.44
CA TYR A 35 4.19 17.57 11.12
C TYR A 35 3.71 16.23 10.57
N LEU A 36 4.02 15.95 9.30
CA LEU A 36 3.61 14.74 8.60
C LEU A 36 4.81 13.81 8.37
N LEU A 37 4.83 12.68 9.09
CA LEU A 37 5.91 11.70 9.05
C LEU A 37 5.72 10.74 7.87
N CYS A 38 6.54 10.89 6.83
CA CYS A 38 6.59 10.07 5.62
C CYS A 38 7.88 9.22 5.60
N VAL A 39 8.15 8.53 6.68
CA VAL A 39 9.39 7.79 6.96
C VAL A 39 9.10 6.29 7.15
N PRO A 40 10.12 5.41 7.15
CA PRO A 40 9.94 4.02 7.52
C PRO A 40 9.30 3.88 8.91
N ASP A 41 8.39 2.93 9.07
CA ASP A 41 7.56 2.74 10.27
C ASP A 41 8.37 2.72 11.56
N ARG A 42 9.54 2.04 11.55
CA ARG A 42 10.44 1.95 12.70
C ARG A 42 11.01 3.30 13.17
N ALA A 43 11.02 4.30 12.31
CA ALA A 43 11.57 5.63 12.63
C ALA A 43 10.49 6.59 13.16
N ILE A 44 9.21 6.24 13.07
CA ILE A 44 8.11 7.11 13.48
C ILE A 44 8.18 7.49 14.96
N PRO A 45 8.38 6.55 15.93
CA PRO A 45 8.40 6.89 17.33
C PRO A 45 9.51 7.89 17.71
N ASP A 46 10.72 7.64 17.22
CA ASP A 46 11.87 8.48 17.56
C ASP A 46 11.71 9.90 16.98
N LEU A 47 11.23 10.01 15.74
CA LEU A 47 11.00 11.29 15.10
C LEU A 47 9.83 12.04 15.75
N ALA A 48 8.75 11.35 16.09
CA ALA A 48 7.64 11.95 16.81
C ALA A 48 8.09 12.54 18.15
N HIS A 49 8.93 11.82 18.90
CA HIS A 49 9.46 12.29 20.18
C HIS A 49 10.28 13.60 20.05
N GLY A 50 10.93 13.82 18.92
CA GLY A 50 11.71 15.03 18.64
C GLY A 50 10.89 16.24 18.19
N ILE A 51 9.59 16.08 17.90
CA ILE A 51 8.73 17.21 17.48
C ILE A 51 8.27 18.00 18.70
N PRO A 52 8.29 19.34 18.68
CA PRO A 52 7.81 20.17 19.78
C PRO A 52 6.31 19.96 20.04
N SER A 53 5.88 20.12 21.30
CA SER A 53 4.47 20.07 21.67
C SER A 53 3.70 21.25 21.07
N GLY A 54 2.45 21.04 20.66
CA GLY A 54 1.55 22.08 20.17
C GLY A 54 1.00 21.82 18.79
N PRO A 55 1.83 21.63 17.73
CA PRO A 55 1.36 21.26 16.41
C PRO A 55 0.60 19.93 16.37
N TRP A 56 -0.13 19.69 15.29
CA TRP A 56 -0.60 18.37 14.94
C TRP A 56 0.55 17.49 14.45
N VAL A 57 0.50 16.20 14.78
CA VAL A 57 1.48 15.23 14.31
C VAL A 57 0.75 14.06 13.64
N ALA A 58 1.18 13.69 12.45
CA ALA A 58 0.55 12.58 11.73
C ALA A 58 1.60 11.70 11.04
N HIS A 59 1.23 10.49 10.70
CA HIS A 59 2.03 9.60 9.86
C HIS A 59 1.22 9.03 8.70
N VAL A 60 1.94 8.54 7.68
CA VAL A 60 1.34 7.91 6.49
C VAL A 60 1.50 6.38 6.47
N SER A 61 1.88 5.76 7.59
CA SER A 61 1.99 4.30 7.69
C SER A 61 0.62 3.63 7.70
N GLY A 62 0.49 2.51 6.98
CA GLY A 62 -0.70 1.68 6.99
C GLY A 62 -0.78 0.73 8.18
N ALA A 63 0.37 0.35 8.77
CA ALA A 63 0.45 -0.65 9.84
C ALA A 63 0.68 -0.06 11.24
N THR A 64 1.37 1.08 11.33
CA THR A 64 1.79 1.67 12.61
C THR A 64 0.61 2.29 13.34
N PRO A 65 0.38 1.96 14.64
CA PRO A 65 -0.71 2.54 15.42
C PRO A 65 -0.44 3.99 15.80
N LEU A 66 -1.48 4.75 16.14
CA LEU A 66 -1.36 6.15 16.56
C LEU A 66 -0.53 6.33 17.84
N THR A 67 -0.44 5.31 18.67
CA THR A 67 0.42 5.33 19.89
C THR A 67 1.89 5.56 19.57
N ALA A 68 2.34 5.23 18.37
CA ALA A 68 3.71 5.51 17.91
C ALA A 68 4.01 7.02 17.79
N LEU A 69 2.97 7.87 17.79
CA LEU A 69 3.10 9.33 17.80
C LEU A 69 3.14 9.92 19.22
N ALA A 70 3.24 9.09 20.27
CA ALA A 70 3.43 9.60 21.62
C ALA A 70 4.72 10.45 21.72
N PRO A 71 4.74 11.55 22.54
CA PRO A 71 3.73 11.94 23.52
C PRO A 71 2.59 12.83 22.98
N HIS A 72 2.48 13.03 21.66
CA HIS A 72 1.51 13.96 21.09
C HIS A 72 0.07 13.45 21.26
N VAL A 73 -0.80 14.34 21.77
CA VAL A 73 -2.25 14.11 21.89
C VAL A 73 -3.03 14.60 20.66
N ARG A 74 -2.49 15.60 19.96
CA ARG A 74 -3.02 16.11 18.67
C ARG A 74 -2.41 15.29 17.55
N ARG A 75 -2.98 14.10 17.30
CA ARG A 75 -2.43 13.13 16.37
C ARG A 75 -3.49 12.44 15.53
N PHE A 76 -3.10 12.04 14.33
CA PHE A 76 -3.91 11.27 13.41
C PHE A 76 -3.04 10.53 12.38
N SER A 77 -3.66 9.77 11.49
CA SER A 77 -2.93 9.22 10.34
C SER A 77 -3.76 9.29 9.06
N VAL A 78 -3.05 9.36 7.92
CA VAL A 78 -3.62 9.25 6.57
C VAL A 78 -2.72 8.32 5.78
N HIS A 79 -3.19 7.12 5.48
CA HIS A 79 -2.44 6.16 4.68
C HIS A 79 -3.01 6.05 3.28
N PRO A 80 -2.35 6.61 2.24
CA PRO A 80 -2.74 6.37 0.84
C PRO A 80 -2.61 4.88 0.50
N LEU A 81 -3.73 4.26 0.12
CA LEU A 81 -3.73 2.87 -0.35
C LEU A 81 -3.28 2.84 -1.81
N GLN A 82 -1.98 3.05 -2.02
CA GLN A 82 -1.39 3.22 -3.35
C GLN A 82 0.06 2.77 -3.38
N THR A 83 0.49 2.25 -4.51
CA THR A 83 1.90 1.99 -4.81
C THR A 83 2.54 3.24 -5.40
N LEU A 84 3.32 3.95 -4.59
CA LEU A 84 4.00 5.18 -5.00
C LEU A 84 5.41 4.88 -5.51
N THR A 85 5.83 5.57 -6.57
CA THR A 85 7.16 5.47 -7.18
C THR A 85 7.84 6.84 -7.26
N MET A 86 9.17 6.86 -7.34
CA MET A 86 9.93 8.11 -7.52
C MET A 86 9.89 8.64 -8.95
N SER A 87 9.52 7.78 -9.91
CA SER A 87 9.47 8.13 -11.35
C SER A 87 8.21 8.87 -11.77
N ARG A 88 7.24 8.99 -10.88
CA ARG A 88 5.95 9.67 -11.12
C ARG A 88 5.75 10.77 -10.09
N GLY A 89 4.91 11.77 -10.44
CA GLY A 89 4.64 12.94 -9.61
C GLY A 89 3.48 12.76 -8.63
N ALA A 90 2.89 13.87 -8.22
CA ALA A 90 1.79 13.91 -7.27
C ALA A 90 0.48 13.30 -7.82
N GLU A 91 0.34 13.21 -9.14
CA GLU A 91 -0.83 12.60 -9.81
C GLU A 91 -1.08 11.14 -9.37
N GLN A 92 -0.06 10.45 -8.84
CA GLN A 92 -0.23 9.11 -8.27
C GLN A 92 -1.23 9.04 -7.11
N LEU A 93 -1.50 10.17 -6.47
CA LEU A 93 -2.46 10.28 -5.36
C LEU A 93 -3.90 10.42 -5.86
N ASP A 94 -4.13 10.86 -7.11
CA ASP A 94 -5.44 11.22 -7.61
C ASP A 94 -6.44 10.06 -7.56
N GLY A 95 -7.49 10.24 -6.77
CA GLY A 95 -8.57 9.29 -6.64
C GLY A 95 -8.22 7.98 -5.92
N ALA A 96 -7.00 7.81 -5.43
CA ALA A 96 -6.64 6.65 -4.61
C ALA A 96 -7.40 6.68 -3.27
N TRP A 97 -7.73 5.50 -2.74
CA TRP A 97 -8.32 5.41 -1.42
C TRP A 97 -7.30 5.72 -0.33
N ALA A 98 -7.77 6.23 0.80
CA ALA A 98 -6.92 6.48 1.97
C ALA A 98 -7.61 6.06 3.27
N ALA A 99 -6.91 5.26 4.06
CA ALA A 99 -7.34 4.99 5.43
C ALA A 99 -7.02 6.20 6.31
N VAL A 100 -8.05 6.75 6.97
CA VAL A 100 -7.90 7.84 7.92
C VAL A 100 -8.23 7.35 9.32
N THR A 101 -7.41 7.74 10.31
CA THR A 101 -7.60 7.37 11.72
C THR A 101 -7.34 8.59 12.60
N GLY A 102 -8.22 8.80 13.58
CA GLY A 102 -8.09 9.82 14.61
C GLY A 102 -8.76 9.34 15.90
N GLU A 103 -8.19 9.71 17.06
CA GLU A 103 -8.71 9.32 18.39
C GLU A 103 -9.79 10.27 18.91
N SER A 104 -10.08 11.34 18.17
CA SER A 104 -11.15 12.30 18.48
C SER A 104 -11.86 12.73 17.18
N PRO A 105 -13.08 13.28 17.26
CA PRO A 105 -13.77 13.84 16.10
C PRO A 105 -12.95 14.91 15.38
N ASP A 106 -12.22 15.74 16.12
CA ASP A 106 -11.36 16.80 15.57
C ASP A 106 -10.17 16.19 14.82
N ALA A 107 -9.49 15.19 15.41
CA ALA A 107 -8.39 14.47 14.76
C ALA A 107 -8.86 13.79 13.47
N LEU A 108 -10.04 13.17 13.48
CA LEU A 108 -10.60 12.53 12.29
C LEU A 108 -10.97 13.55 11.22
N ALA A 109 -11.51 14.72 11.62
CA ALA A 109 -11.82 15.80 10.68
C ALA A 109 -10.54 16.33 9.99
N HIS A 110 -9.45 16.51 10.75
CA HIS A 110 -8.15 16.89 10.19
C HIS A 110 -7.56 15.83 9.25
N ALA A 111 -7.68 14.55 9.61
CA ALA A 111 -7.22 13.44 8.76
C ALA A 111 -8.00 13.41 7.43
N THR A 112 -9.31 13.57 7.48
CA THR A 112 -10.19 13.63 6.30
C THR A 112 -9.86 14.84 5.43
N ALA A 113 -9.74 16.03 6.02
CA ALA A 113 -9.39 17.24 5.27
C ALA A 113 -8.00 17.15 4.60
N LEU A 114 -7.02 16.52 5.25
CA LEU A 114 -5.72 16.26 4.63
C LEU A 114 -5.85 15.30 3.43
N ALA A 115 -6.61 14.23 3.58
CA ALA A 115 -6.85 13.28 2.49
C ALA A 115 -7.51 13.97 1.28
N ASP A 116 -8.50 14.82 1.51
CA ASP A 116 -9.17 15.60 0.46
C ASP A 116 -8.21 16.56 -0.27
N ILE A 117 -7.36 17.28 0.46
CA ILE A 117 -6.32 18.16 -0.12
C ILE A 117 -5.37 17.34 -1.00
N LEU A 118 -5.03 16.12 -0.58
CA LEU A 118 -4.14 15.23 -1.33
C LEU A 118 -4.83 14.62 -2.57
N GLY A 119 -6.13 14.81 -2.76
CA GLY A 119 -6.91 14.23 -3.86
C GLY A 119 -7.28 12.77 -3.64
N LEU A 120 -7.23 12.31 -2.39
CA LEU A 120 -7.54 10.95 -1.98
C LEU A 120 -9.03 10.78 -1.64
N ARG A 121 -9.50 9.54 -1.62
CA ARG A 121 -10.84 9.15 -1.18
C ARG A 121 -10.76 8.58 0.24
N PRO A 122 -11.08 9.36 1.29
CA PRO A 122 -10.93 8.89 2.66
C PRO A 122 -11.99 7.85 3.06
N PHE A 123 -11.56 6.87 3.85
CA PHE A 123 -12.44 6.02 4.64
C PHE A 123 -11.86 5.86 6.05
N VAL A 124 -12.75 5.74 7.04
CA VAL A 124 -12.33 5.62 8.44
C VAL A 124 -11.86 4.20 8.73
N LEU A 125 -10.67 4.09 9.31
CA LEU A 125 -10.09 2.84 9.79
C LEU A 125 -9.86 2.92 11.30
N ALA A 126 -10.37 1.96 12.06
CA ALA A 126 -10.06 1.84 13.48
C ALA A 126 -8.58 1.46 13.68
N ASP A 127 -7.95 2.05 14.70
CA ASP A 127 -6.50 1.91 14.90
C ASP A 127 -6.08 0.46 15.19
N ASP A 128 -6.93 -0.31 15.87
CA ASP A 128 -6.73 -1.74 16.17
C ASP A 128 -6.90 -2.66 14.93
N ARG A 129 -7.38 -2.14 13.81
CA ARG A 129 -7.57 -2.89 12.54
C ARG A 129 -6.45 -2.72 11.53
N ARG A 130 -5.46 -1.87 11.82
CA ARG A 130 -4.38 -1.52 10.89
C ARG A 130 -3.61 -2.73 10.38
N ALA A 131 -3.24 -3.66 11.26
CA ALA A 131 -2.47 -4.83 10.86
C ALA A 131 -3.22 -5.69 9.83
N LEU A 132 -4.51 -5.95 10.04
CA LEU A 132 -5.34 -6.71 9.12
C LEU A 132 -5.53 -5.96 7.78
N TYR A 133 -5.83 -4.68 7.85
CA TYR A 133 -5.94 -3.80 6.68
C TYR A 133 -4.66 -3.80 5.85
N HIS A 134 -3.51 -3.60 6.49
CA HIS A 134 -2.23 -3.53 5.79
C HIS A 134 -1.80 -4.90 5.22
N ALA A 135 -2.15 -6.00 5.88
CA ALA A 135 -1.96 -7.34 5.33
C ALA A 135 -2.73 -7.53 4.02
N GLY A 136 -4.00 -7.10 3.97
CA GLY A 136 -4.78 -7.12 2.73
C GLY A 136 -4.16 -6.25 1.62
N ALA A 137 -3.68 -5.05 1.96
CA ALA A 137 -2.97 -4.18 1.02
C ALA A 137 -1.68 -4.83 0.48
N ALA A 138 -0.91 -5.50 1.35
CA ALA A 138 0.30 -6.22 0.96
C ALA A 138 -0.01 -7.39 0.02
N MET A 139 -1.10 -8.12 0.25
CA MET A 139 -1.56 -9.19 -0.65
C MET A 139 -1.88 -8.65 -2.04
N ALA A 140 -2.61 -7.54 -2.12
CA ALA A 140 -3.04 -6.96 -3.41
C ALA A 140 -1.91 -6.23 -4.15
N SER A 141 -0.79 -5.90 -3.51
CA SER A 141 0.33 -5.17 -4.10
C SER A 141 1.63 -5.98 -4.11
N ASN A 142 2.23 -6.22 -2.96
CA ASN A 142 3.57 -6.84 -2.87
C ASN A 142 3.55 -8.30 -3.33
N PHE A 143 2.50 -9.07 -2.96
CA PHE A 143 2.40 -10.46 -3.36
C PHE A 143 2.04 -10.60 -4.85
N LEU A 144 1.32 -9.63 -5.43
CA LEU A 144 1.12 -9.56 -6.87
C LEU A 144 2.47 -9.49 -7.62
N VAL A 145 3.42 -8.69 -7.12
CA VAL A 145 4.78 -8.64 -7.68
C VAL A 145 5.50 -9.99 -7.54
N THR A 146 5.34 -10.66 -6.40
CA THR A 146 5.94 -11.99 -6.17
C THR A 146 5.34 -13.02 -7.13
N LEU A 147 4.03 -13.02 -7.33
CA LEU A 147 3.33 -13.89 -8.28
C LEU A 147 3.80 -13.66 -9.71
N LEU A 148 3.86 -12.39 -10.14
CA LEU A 148 4.36 -12.04 -11.48
C LEU A 148 5.79 -12.54 -11.71
N ARG A 149 6.68 -12.35 -10.73
CA ARG A 149 8.08 -12.81 -10.85
C ARG A 149 8.17 -14.33 -10.91
N GLY A 150 7.41 -15.05 -10.12
CA GLY A 150 7.36 -16.52 -10.18
C GLY A 150 6.84 -17.03 -11.51
N ALA A 151 5.70 -16.46 -11.97
CA ALA A 151 5.12 -16.82 -13.26
C ALA A 151 6.05 -16.49 -14.44
N ALA A 152 6.78 -15.35 -14.38
CA ALA A 152 7.73 -14.96 -15.41
C ALA A 152 8.91 -15.96 -15.57
N ARG A 153 9.39 -16.52 -14.45
CA ARG A 153 10.42 -17.58 -14.48
C ARG A 153 9.88 -18.82 -15.17
N LEU A 154 8.71 -19.31 -14.78
CA LEU A 154 8.07 -20.48 -15.40
C LEU A 154 7.83 -20.31 -16.90
N LEU A 155 7.42 -19.12 -17.36
CA LEU A 155 7.26 -18.84 -18.78
C LEU A 155 8.61 -18.86 -19.51
N ALA A 156 9.62 -18.23 -18.92
CA ALA A 156 10.97 -18.21 -19.51
C ALA A 156 11.55 -19.62 -19.68
N ASP A 157 11.42 -20.47 -18.67
CA ASP A 157 11.85 -21.86 -18.71
C ASP A 157 11.08 -22.70 -19.76
N ALA A 158 9.80 -22.36 -19.97
CA ALA A 158 8.98 -22.93 -21.03
C ALA A 158 9.29 -22.37 -22.45
N GLY A 159 10.22 -21.41 -22.57
CA GLY A 159 10.54 -20.74 -23.83
C GLY A 159 9.48 -19.73 -24.30
N ALA A 160 8.58 -19.30 -23.40
CA ALA A 160 7.55 -18.32 -23.69
C ALA A 160 7.96 -16.90 -23.20
N PRO A 161 7.50 -15.80 -23.85
CA PRO A 161 7.86 -14.46 -23.48
C PRO A 161 7.18 -14.04 -22.17
N PRO A 162 7.94 -13.70 -21.08
CA PRO A 162 7.37 -13.30 -19.79
C PRO A 162 6.50 -12.06 -19.85
N GLU A 163 6.73 -11.15 -20.79
CA GLU A 163 5.93 -9.93 -21.02
C GLU A 163 4.48 -10.22 -21.39
N ALA A 164 4.17 -11.44 -21.89
CA ALA A 164 2.78 -11.87 -22.15
C ALA A 164 1.93 -11.97 -20.88
N LEU A 165 2.54 -12.00 -19.69
CA LEU A 165 1.82 -12.07 -18.43
C LEU A 165 1.10 -10.77 -18.07
N VAL A 166 1.65 -9.60 -18.44
CA VAL A 166 1.03 -8.31 -18.09
C VAL A 166 -0.36 -8.17 -18.71
N PRO A 167 -0.55 -8.35 -20.03
CA PRO A 167 -1.89 -8.33 -20.63
C PRO A 167 -2.86 -9.37 -20.04
N LEU A 168 -2.34 -10.56 -19.66
CA LEU A 168 -3.16 -11.59 -19.01
C LEU A 168 -3.67 -11.12 -17.64
N MET A 169 -2.80 -10.52 -16.82
CA MET A 169 -3.18 -9.98 -15.51
C MET A 169 -4.17 -8.83 -15.63
N GLU A 170 -3.95 -7.90 -16.57
CA GLU A 170 -4.88 -6.81 -16.86
C GLU A 170 -6.26 -7.34 -17.26
N ARG A 171 -6.32 -8.40 -18.08
CA ARG A 171 -7.58 -9.04 -18.46
C ARG A 171 -8.26 -9.71 -17.26
N THR A 172 -7.52 -10.33 -16.35
CA THR A 172 -8.08 -10.92 -15.13
C THR A 172 -8.76 -9.85 -14.26
N ILE A 173 -8.14 -8.67 -14.13
CA ILE A 173 -8.73 -7.53 -13.42
C ILE A 173 -9.98 -7.03 -14.14
N ALA A 174 -9.91 -6.85 -15.47
CA ALA A 174 -11.02 -6.35 -16.28
C ALA A 174 -12.23 -7.29 -16.33
N ASN A 175 -12.04 -8.56 -16.04
CA ASN A 175 -13.08 -9.57 -15.92
C ASN A 175 -13.56 -9.75 -14.46
N ASP A 176 -13.41 -8.76 -13.61
CA ASP A 176 -13.83 -8.76 -12.20
C ASP A 176 -13.28 -9.96 -11.39
N PHE A 177 -12.06 -10.42 -11.74
CA PHE A 177 -11.40 -11.57 -11.11
C PHE A 177 -12.21 -12.88 -11.20
N GLU A 178 -13.03 -13.05 -12.25
CA GLU A 178 -13.73 -14.30 -12.47
C GLU A 178 -12.76 -15.49 -12.52
N LEU A 179 -12.98 -16.45 -11.63
CA LEU A 179 -12.10 -17.61 -11.50
C LEU A 179 -12.30 -18.58 -12.65
N THR A 180 -11.26 -18.80 -13.43
CA THR A 180 -11.22 -19.73 -14.56
C THR A 180 -10.05 -20.71 -14.43
N GLY A 181 -9.92 -21.64 -15.39
CA GLY A 181 -8.76 -22.52 -15.44
C GLY A 181 -8.98 -23.88 -14.75
N PRO A 182 -7.90 -24.71 -14.64
CA PRO A 182 -8.00 -26.11 -14.21
C PRO A 182 -8.42 -26.25 -12.75
N ILE A 183 -7.97 -25.35 -11.86
CA ILE A 183 -8.29 -25.42 -10.42
C ILE A 183 -9.80 -25.19 -10.21
N ALA A 184 -10.35 -24.16 -10.85
CA ALA A 184 -11.78 -23.86 -10.79
C ALA A 184 -12.67 -25.02 -11.29
N ARG A 185 -12.17 -25.78 -12.28
CA ARG A 185 -12.88 -26.93 -12.84
C ARG A 185 -12.62 -28.26 -12.13
N GLY A 186 -11.78 -28.26 -11.08
CA GLY A 186 -11.40 -29.49 -10.38
C GLY A 186 -10.49 -30.42 -11.21
N ASP A 187 -9.79 -29.93 -12.23
CA ASP A 187 -8.89 -30.72 -13.07
C ASP A 187 -7.58 -31.02 -12.35
N THR A 188 -7.62 -31.99 -11.45
CA THR A 188 -6.49 -32.40 -10.63
C THR A 188 -5.33 -32.95 -11.49
N ALA A 189 -5.62 -33.63 -12.59
CA ALA A 189 -4.59 -34.18 -13.46
C ALA A 189 -3.73 -33.09 -14.12
N THR A 190 -4.34 -31.96 -14.48
CA THR A 190 -3.60 -30.80 -14.98
C THR A 190 -2.76 -30.14 -13.88
N VAL A 191 -3.31 -30.00 -12.67
CA VAL A 191 -2.57 -29.45 -11.52
C VAL A 191 -1.36 -30.34 -11.17
N GLU A 192 -1.50 -31.66 -11.19
CA GLU A 192 -0.39 -32.59 -10.96
C GLU A 192 0.72 -32.46 -12.02
N ARG A 193 0.35 -32.30 -13.31
CA ARG A 193 1.35 -32.02 -14.37
C ARG A 193 2.08 -30.70 -14.14
N HIS A 194 1.37 -29.66 -13.70
CA HIS A 194 2.03 -28.38 -13.34
C HIS A 194 3.03 -28.57 -12.21
N LEU A 195 2.64 -29.27 -11.13
CA LEU A 195 3.55 -29.52 -10.00
C LEU A 195 4.76 -30.38 -10.41
N ALA A 196 4.58 -31.39 -11.27
CA ALA A 196 5.69 -32.18 -11.77
C ALA A 196 6.70 -31.34 -12.57
N ALA A 197 6.21 -30.46 -13.45
CA ALA A 197 7.05 -29.55 -14.22
C ALA A 197 7.78 -28.54 -13.30
N ILE A 198 7.07 -27.94 -12.33
CA ILE A 198 7.67 -27.00 -11.36
C ILE A 198 8.74 -27.68 -10.52
N ARG A 199 8.55 -28.92 -10.08
CA ARG A 199 9.56 -29.70 -9.35
C ARG A 199 10.83 -29.92 -10.17
N SER A 200 10.68 -30.14 -11.50
CA SER A 200 11.80 -30.34 -12.41
C SER A 200 12.60 -29.07 -12.64
N GLU A 201 11.93 -27.97 -12.98
CA GLU A 201 12.58 -26.76 -13.49
C GLU A 201 12.82 -25.70 -12.41
N GLU A 202 11.82 -25.47 -11.52
CA GLU A 202 11.80 -24.40 -10.53
C GLU A 202 11.30 -24.90 -9.16
N PRO A 203 11.98 -25.87 -8.52
CA PRO A 203 11.49 -26.51 -7.29
C PRO A 203 11.21 -25.53 -6.13
N ALA A 204 11.87 -24.38 -6.11
CA ALA A 204 11.64 -23.34 -5.10
C ALA A 204 10.23 -22.70 -5.20
N LEU A 205 9.54 -22.83 -6.34
CA LEU A 205 8.18 -22.31 -6.52
C LEU A 205 7.10 -23.32 -6.13
N GLU A 206 7.42 -24.60 -5.92
CA GLU A 206 6.44 -25.62 -5.58
C GLU A 206 5.61 -25.29 -4.33
N PRO A 207 6.20 -24.87 -3.19
CA PRO A 207 5.42 -24.53 -2.00
C PRO A 207 4.43 -23.40 -2.24
N LEU A 208 4.86 -22.35 -2.98
CA LEU A 208 4.00 -21.23 -3.34
C LEU A 208 2.85 -21.67 -4.23
N TYR A 209 3.14 -22.43 -5.29
CA TYR A 209 2.12 -22.93 -6.21
C TYR A 209 1.10 -23.82 -5.49
N THR A 210 1.56 -24.72 -4.63
CA THR A 210 0.68 -25.61 -3.85
C THR A 210 -0.27 -24.85 -2.95
N ALA A 211 0.28 -23.90 -2.15
CA ALA A 211 -0.53 -23.07 -1.25
C ALA A 211 -1.60 -22.26 -2.01
N LEU A 212 -1.24 -21.67 -3.14
CA LEU A 212 -2.17 -20.92 -3.98
C LEU A 212 -3.22 -21.85 -4.63
N ALA A 213 -2.82 -23.03 -5.11
CA ALA A 213 -3.75 -23.99 -5.69
C ALA A 213 -4.77 -24.48 -4.66
N GLU A 214 -4.37 -24.70 -3.41
CA GLU A 214 -5.27 -25.05 -2.32
C GLU A 214 -6.24 -23.91 -1.97
N ALA A 215 -5.71 -22.68 -1.84
CA ALA A 215 -6.51 -21.50 -1.52
C ALA A 215 -7.48 -21.09 -2.65
N THR A 216 -7.22 -21.51 -3.89
CA THR A 216 -8.04 -21.19 -5.08
C THR A 216 -9.18 -22.22 -5.30
N ARG A 217 -9.20 -23.35 -4.60
CA ARG A 217 -10.30 -24.32 -4.72
C ARG A 217 -11.63 -23.69 -4.31
N PRO A 218 -12.72 -23.92 -5.07
CA PRO A 218 -14.05 -23.42 -4.73
C PRO A 218 -14.58 -24.00 -3.42
#